data_6272bb1a3e746b6c6377c63c169038a7
#
_entry.id   6272bb1a3e746b6c6377c63c169038a7
#
_cell.length_a   1.000
_cell.length_b   1.000
_cell.length_c   1.000
_cell.angle_alpha   90.00
_cell.angle_beta   90.00
_cell.angle_gamma   90.00
#
_symmetry.space_group_name_H-M   'P 1'
#
loop_
_entity.id
_entity.type
_entity.pdbx_description
1 polymer ?
#
loop_
_entity_poly.entity_id
_entity_poly.type
_entity_poly.pdbx_seq_one_letter_code
_entity_poly.pdbx_strand_id
1 'polypeptide(L)'
;RDSYQLSQKGYDIYLADYKGVDFGPEYRKTGHYADDDAALEQMLDSVVHELNHRRTEFSIAGCANLEEYVQTTGEELHRIVVILDETSMILDTTGRDKDGKAVVASITNKLLAIGRLGRALGIHLLVATQRPDVGSVPGSLKAQLDGRICGHTADAQSSIVILDDGSAAKLPAIPGRFIIRNGSGSDEIIQAYYYHQ
;
A
#
# COMPACT_ATOMS: atom_id res chain seq x y z
N ARG A 1 -0.46 -13.03 4.22
CA ARG A 1 -1.54 -13.23 5.23
C ARG A 1 -2.66 -12.23 5.06
N ASP A 2 -2.36 -10.93 5.03
CA ASP A 2 -3.38 -9.88 4.90
C ASP A 2 -4.07 -9.94 3.53
N SER A 3 -3.33 -10.24 2.46
CA SER A 3 -3.87 -10.44 1.13
C SER A 3 -4.91 -11.56 1.06
N TYR A 4 -4.67 -12.69 1.74
CA TYR A 4 -5.64 -13.78 1.82
C TYR A 4 -6.93 -13.36 2.54
N GLN A 5 -6.80 -12.68 3.67
CA GLN A 5 -7.98 -12.19 4.41
C GLN A 5 -8.78 -11.16 3.61
N LEU A 6 -8.11 -10.30 2.84
CA LEU A 6 -8.75 -9.33 1.97
C LEU A 6 -9.50 -10.01 0.82
N SER A 7 -8.90 -11.03 0.18
CA SER A 7 -9.58 -11.77 -0.89
C SER A 7 -10.85 -12.48 -0.39
N GLN A 8 -10.82 -13.02 0.83
CA GLN A 8 -12.00 -13.66 1.46
C GLN A 8 -13.14 -12.65 1.75
N LYS A 9 -12.83 -11.37 1.84
CA LYS A 9 -13.80 -10.27 2.00
C LYS A 9 -14.27 -9.68 0.69
N GLY A 10 -13.89 -10.26 -0.46
CA GLY A 10 -14.28 -9.77 -1.79
C GLY A 10 -13.53 -8.52 -2.24
N TYR A 11 -12.32 -8.26 -1.71
CA TYR A 11 -11.46 -7.19 -2.24
C TYR A 11 -10.68 -7.66 -3.48
N ASP A 12 -10.58 -6.80 -4.47
CA ASP A 12 -9.69 -7.01 -5.61
C ASP A 12 -8.25 -6.63 -5.21
N ILE A 13 -7.34 -7.60 -5.32
CA ILE A 13 -5.97 -7.44 -4.86
C ILE A 13 -5.04 -7.25 -6.05
N TYR A 14 -4.30 -6.14 -6.03
CA TYR A 14 -3.23 -5.78 -6.95
C TYR A 14 -1.91 -5.85 -6.20
N LEU A 15 -1.02 -6.76 -6.58
CA LEU A 15 0.15 -7.12 -5.81
C LEU A 15 1.44 -6.88 -6.58
N ALA A 16 2.36 -6.08 -6.01
CA ALA A 16 3.74 -5.94 -6.47
C ALA A 16 4.69 -6.70 -5.53
N ASP A 17 5.34 -7.75 -6.05
CA ASP A 17 6.29 -8.60 -5.33
C ASP A 17 7.56 -8.80 -6.16
N TYR A 18 8.52 -7.88 -6.01
CA TYR A 18 9.78 -7.90 -6.75
C TYR A 18 10.76 -8.98 -6.26
N LYS A 19 10.53 -9.55 -5.08
CA LYS A 19 11.30 -10.71 -4.60
C LYS A 19 10.83 -12.01 -5.24
N GLY A 20 9.53 -12.09 -5.59
CA GLY A 20 8.93 -13.24 -6.24
C GLY A 20 8.83 -14.50 -5.37
N VAL A 21 8.95 -14.38 -4.05
CA VAL A 21 9.02 -15.52 -3.13
C VAL A 21 8.04 -15.43 -1.95
N ASP A 22 7.51 -14.25 -1.67
CA ASP A 22 6.69 -14.03 -0.48
C ASP A 22 5.21 -14.37 -0.71
N PHE A 23 4.78 -14.48 -1.98
CA PHE A 23 3.40 -14.80 -2.34
C PHE A 23 3.30 -16.05 -3.22
N GLY A 24 2.30 -16.87 -2.94
CA GLY A 24 2.08 -18.12 -3.64
C GLY A 24 1.68 -17.96 -5.11
N PRO A 25 1.77 -19.04 -5.91
CA PRO A 25 1.49 -19.00 -7.35
C PRO A 25 0.03 -18.63 -7.69
N GLU A 26 -0.89 -18.71 -6.75
CA GLU A 26 -2.29 -18.30 -6.90
C GLU A 26 -2.42 -16.81 -7.20
N TYR A 27 -1.59 -15.95 -6.60
CA TYR A 27 -1.61 -14.51 -6.84
C TYR A 27 -1.13 -14.13 -8.26
N ARG A 28 -0.18 -14.90 -8.82
CA ARG A 28 0.33 -14.68 -10.18
C ARG A 28 -0.73 -14.94 -11.25
N LYS A 29 -1.76 -15.72 -10.92
CA LYS A 29 -2.84 -16.09 -11.85
C LYS A 29 -4.00 -15.09 -11.87
N THR A 30 -4.04 -14.14 -10.95
CA THR A 30 -5.15 -13.18 -10.85
C THR A 30 -5.13 -12.11 -11.95
N GLY A 31 -4.03 -11.95 -12.68
CA GLY A 31 -3.84 -10.85 -13.65
C GLY A 31 -3.49 -9.50 -13.01
N HIS A 32 -3.37 -9.45 -11.69
CA HIS A 32 -3.05 -8.25 -10.90
C HIS A 32 -1.75 -8.44 -10.10
N TYR A 33 -0.76 -9.04 -10.74
CA TYR A 33 0.56 -9.32 -10.16
C TYR A 33 1.65 -8.66 -10.99
N ALA A 34 2.59 -8.00 -10.31
CA ALA A 34 3.74 -7.34 -10.92
C ALA A 34 5.02 -7.72 -10.16
N ASP A 35 6.05 -8.16 -10.89
CA ASP A 35 7.37 -8.52 -10.36
C ASP A 35 8.50 -7.71 -11.01
N ASP A 36 8.15 -6.77 -11.89
CA ASP A 36 9.08 -5.80 -12.46
C ASP A 36 8.42 -4.43 -12.69
N ASP A 37 9.23 -3.46 -13.09
CA ASP A 37 8.80 -2.07 -13.28
C ASP A 37 7.74 -1.95 -14.39
N ALA A 38 7.85 -2.69 -15.48
CA ALA A 38 6.94 -2.60 -16.62
C ALA A 38 5.56 -3.18 -16.28
N ALA A 39 5.53 -4.34 -15.63
CA ALA A 39 4.30 -4.95 -15.14
C ALA A 39 3.63 -4.07 -14.09
N LEU A 40 4.42 -3.46 -13.18
CA LEU A 40 3.90 -2.55 -12.16
C LEU A 40 3.32 -1.27 -12.78
N GLU A 41 3.99 -0.67 -13.76
CA GLU A 41 3.46 0.49 -14.44
C GLU A 41 2.11 0.20 -15.10
N GLN A 42 2.01 -0.91 -15.83
CA GLN A 42 0.77 -1.33 -16.47
C GLN A 42 -0.33 -1.62 -15.45
N MET A 43 0.01 -2.29 -14.35
CA MET A 43 -0.93 -2.59 -13.26
C MET A 43 -1.46 -1.29 -12.63
N LEU A 44 -0.57 -0.33 -12.33
CA LEU A 44 -0.98 0.95 -11.76
C LEU A 44 -1.75 1.83 -12.74
N ASP A 45 -1.50 1.73 -14.05
CA ASP A 45 -2.29 2.42 -15.06
C ASP A 45 -3.76 1.96 -15.03
N SER A 46 -4.00 0.66 -14.88
CA SER A 46 -5.35 0.12 -14.75
C SER A 46 -6.05 0.62 -13.48
N VAL A 47 -5.34 0.67 -12.35
CA VAL A 47 -5.89 1.19 -11.08
C VAL A 47 -6.18 2.69 -11.16
N VAL A 48 -5.30 3.48 -11.78
CA VAL A 48 -5.53 4.93 -11.97
C VAL A 48 -6.67 5.18 -12.96
N HIS A 49 -6.83 4.34 -13.98
CA HIS A 49 -7.98 4.40 -14.87
C HIS A 49 -9.29 4.19 -14.09
N GLU A 50 -9.36 3.13 -13.29
CA GLU A 50 -10.51 2.82 -12.44
C GLU A 50 -10.79 3.93 -11.41
N LEU A 51 -9.74 4.48 -10.79
CA LEU A 51 -9.85 5.62 -9.87
C LEU A 51 -10.53 6.83 -10.55
N ASN A 52 -10.11 7.15 -11.77
CA ASN A 52 -10.69 8.27 -12.51
C ASN A 52 -12.14 7.96 -12.97
N HIS A 53 -12.42 6.71 -13.34
CA HIS A 53 -13.75 6.26 -13.67
C HIS A 53 -14.69 6.42 -12.47
N ARG A 54 -14.36 5.86 -11.32
CA ARG A 54 -15.16 5.98 -10.08
C ARG A 54 -15.36 7.44 -9.69
N ARG A 55 -14.32 8.27 -9.78
CA ARG A 55 -14.44 9.71 -9.48
C ARG A 55 -15.49 10.38 -10.35
N THR A 56 -15.56 10.04 -11.64
CA THR A 56 -16.54 10.58 -12.57
C THR A 56 -17.94 10.10 -12.23
N GLU A 57 -18.12 8.79 -12.05
CA GLU A 57 -19.42 8.18 -11.72
C GLU A 57 -19.98 8.72 -10.39
N PHE A 58 -19.13 8.82 -9.35
CA PHE A 58 -19.56 9.36 -8.06
C PHE A 58 -19.97 10.83 -8.18
N SER A 59 -19.25 11.61 -8.98
CA SER A 59 -19.58 13.00 -9.25
C SER A 59 -20.94 13.13 -9.98
N ILE A 60 -21.19 12.28 -10.96
CA ILE A 60 -22.47 12.24 -11.70
C ILE A 60 -23.63 11.85 -10.77
N ALA A 61 -23.39 10.85 -9.89
CA ALA A 61 -24.38 10.40 -8.92
C ALA A 61 -24.56 11.35 -7.72
N GLY A 62 -23.71 12.38 -7.59
CA GLY A 62 -23.72 13.31 -6.47
C GLY A 62 -23.25 12.69 -5.14
N CYS A 63 -22.42 11.62 -5.20
CA CYS A 63 -21.95 10.88 -4.05
C CYS A 63 -20.50 11.27 -3.70
N ALA A 64 -20.19 11.36 -2.40
CA ALA A 64 -18.86 11.73 -1.91
C ALA A 64 -17.93 10.53 -1.70
N ASN A 65 -18.47 9.31 -1.56
CA ASN A 65 -17.70 8.12 -1.25
C ASN A 65 -18.40 6.85 -1.78
N LEU A 66 -17.67 5.71 -1.70
CA LEU A 66 -18.14 4.41 -2.18
C LEU A 66 -19.43 3.96 -1.49
N GLU A 67 -19.56 4.17 -0.19
CA GLU A 67 -20.73 3.76 0.57
C GLU A 67 -22.00 4.49 0.10
N GLU A 68 -21.89 5.80 -0.09
CA GLU A 68 -22.99 6.63 -0.62
C GLU A 68 -23.36 6.21 -2.05
N TYR A 69 -22.34 5.93 -2.89
CA TYR A 69 -22.56 5.51 -4.26
C TYR A 69 -23.35 4.19 -4.33
N VAL A 70 -22.90 3.17 -3.58
CA VAL A 70 -23.60 1.88 -3.51
C VAL A 70 -25.02 2.03 -2.97
N GLN A 71 -25.24 2.86 -1.95
CA GLN A 71 -26.56 3.11 -1.39
C GLN A 71 -27.49 3.84 -2.38
N THR A 72 -26.95 4.76 -3.17
CA THR A 72 -27.73 5.60 -4.09
C THR A 72 -28.07 4.87 -5.38
N THR A 73 -27.11 4.13 -5.94
CA THR A 73 -27.26 3.50 -7.26
C THR A 73 -27.71 2.04 -7.17
N GLY A 74 -27.41 1.36 -6.08
CA GLY A 74 -27.55 -0.09 -5.93
C GLY A 74 -26.46 -0.90 -6.67
N GLU A 75 -25.49 -0.24 -7.28
CA GLU A 75 -24.38 -0.91 -7.94
C GLU A 75 -23.34 -1.39 -6.93
N GLU A 76 -23.00 -2.67 -6.95
CA GLU A 76 -21.91 -3.21 -6.14
C GLU A 76 -20.55 -2.91 -6.79
N LEU A 77 -19.69 -2.19 -6.08
CA LEU A 77 -18.30 -1.96 -6.45
C LEU A 77 -17.37 -2.61 -5.43
N HIS A 78 -16.50 -3.49 -5.89
CA HIS A 78 -15.50 -4.10 -5.03
C HIS A 78 -14.46 -3.07 -4.61
N ARG A 79 -13.98 -3.18 -3.37
CA ARG A 79 -12.82 -2.40 -2.94
C ARG A 79 -11.57 -2.96 -3.59
N ILE A 80 -10.68 -2.08 -3.99
CA ILE A 80 -9.37 -2.43 -4.54
C ILE A 80 -8.31 -2.20 -3.45
N VAL A 81 -7.37 -3.14 -3.32
CA VAL A 81 -6.20 -2.98 -2.47
C VAL A 81 -4.94 -3.20 -3.30
N VAL A 82 -4.15 -2.14 -3.45
CA VAL A 82 -2.83 -2.19 -4.08
C VAL A 82 -1.80 -2.45 -2.99
N ILE A 83 -1.06 -3.54 -3.10
CA ILE A 83 -0.05 -3.97 -2.12
C ILE A 83 1.32 -3.90 -2.78
N LEU A 84 2.24 -3.13 -2.18
CA LEU A 84 3.67 -3.13 -2.51
C LEU A 84 4.42 -3.80 -1.37
N ASP A 85 5.00 -4.99 -1.59
CA ASP A 85 5.61 -5.80 -0.54
C ASP A 85 6.95 -5.24 -0.04
N GLU A 86 7.82 -4.81 -0.95
CA GLU A 86 9.11 -4.22 -0.57
C GLU A 86 9.40 -2.96 -1.39
N THR A 87 8.94 -1.83 -0.88
CA THR A 87 9.07 -0.55 -1.58
C THR A 87 10.49 -0.09 -1.81
N SER A 88 11.46 -0.50 -1.00
CA SER A 88 12.87 -0.18 -1.22
C SER A 88 13.38 -0.76 -2.56
N MET A 89 12.88 -1.91 -3.00
CA MET A 89 13.23 -2.48 -4.30
C MET A 89 12.54 -1.76 -5.47
N ILE A 90 11.36 -1.22 -5.24
CA ILE A 90 10.53 -0.57 -6.26
C ILE A 90 10.95 0.89 -6.46
N LEU A 91 11.10 1.63 -5.37
CA LEU A 91 11.24 3.09 -5.39
C LEU A 91 12.69 3.58 -5.28
N ASP A 92 13.68 2.70 -5.06
CA ASP A 92 15.08 3.09 -5.04
C ASP A 92 15.55 3.47 -6.45
N THR A 93 16.12 4.67 -6.55
CA THR A 93 16.70 5.21 -7.78
C THR A 93 18.22 5.08 -7.84
N THR A 94 18.85 4.50 -6.81
CA THR A 94 20.30 4.34 -6.72
C THR A 94 20.81 3.41 -7.82
N GLY A 95 21.78 3.87 -8.61
CA GLY A 95 22.33 3.09 -9.73
C GLY A 95 21.43 2.98 -10.98
N ARG A 96 20.21 3.51 -10.96
CA ARG A 96 19.35 3.53 -12.15
C ARG A 96 19.82 4.62 -13.12
N ASP A 97 19.72 4.33 -14.40
CA ASP A 97 19.94 5.31 -15.47
C ASP A 97 18.79 6.34 -15.54
N LYS A 98 18.83 7.21 -16.54
CA LYS A 98 17.82 8.27 -16.70
C LYS A 98 16.42 7.69 -16.94
N ASP A 99 16.32 6.65 -17.75
CA ASP A 99 15.04 6.04 -18.11
C ASP A 99 14.46 5.26 -16.93
N GLY A 100 15.27 4.50 -16.19
CA GLY A 100 14.86 3.84 -14.97
C GLY A 100 14.39 4.81 -13.86
N LYS A 101 15.03 5.98 -13.73
CA LYS A 101 14.57 7.03 -12.82
C LYS A 101 13.24 7.63 -13.25
N ALA A 102 13.00 7.78 -14.56
CA ALA A 102 11.73 8.26 -15.09
C ALA A 102 10.59 7.27 -14.81
N VAL A 103 10.85 5.97 -14.93
CA VAL A 103 9.88 4.92 -14.59
C VAL A 103 9.52 4.96 -13.10
N VAL A 104 10.51 5.04 -12.20
CA VAL A 104 10.23 5.17 -10.75
C VAL A 104 9.44 6.44 -10.44
N ALA A 105 9.72 7.55 -11.11
CA ALA A 105 8.95 8.79 -10.95
C ALA A 105 7.50 8.62 -11.42
N SER A 106 7.28 7.92 -12.54
CA SER A 106 5.94 7.57 -13.05
C SER A 106 5.16 6.72 -12.04
N ILE A 107 5.77 5.62 -11.56
CA ILE A 107 5.19 4.75 -10.51
C ILE A 107 4.83 5.58 -9.27
N THR A 108 5.76 6.40 -8.78
CA THR A 108 5.55 7.24 -7.59
C THR A 108 4.36 8.18 -7.78
N ASN A 109 4.22 8.82 -8.95
CA ASN A 109 3.10 9.73 -9.23
C ASN A 109 1.76 9.00 -9.24
N LYS A 110 1.70 7.78 -9.78
CA LYS A 110 0.49 6.95 -9.76
C LYS A 110 0.12 6.54 -8.33
N LEU A 111 1.08 6.13 -7.51
CA LEU A 111 0.87 5.83 -6.10
C LEU A 111 0.38 7.05 -5.30
N LEU A 112 0.92 8.24 -5.59
CA LEU A 112 0.46 9.50 -4.99
C LEU A 112 -0.98 9.83 -5.37
N ALA A 113 -1.38 9.59 -6.62
CA ALA A 113 -2.76 9.80 -7.06
C ALA A 113 -3.72 8.86 -6.31
N ILE A 114 -3.36 7.58 -6.18
CA ILE A 114 -4.11 6.58 -5.43
C ILE A 114 -4.19 6.98 -3.94
N GLY A 115 -3.08 7.34 -3.31
CA GLY A 115 -3.03 7.73 -1.90
C GLY A 115 -3.92 8.94 -1.59
N ARG A 116 -3.98 9.92 -2.50
CA ARG A 116 -4.77 11.16 -2.30
C ARG A 116 -6.27 10.96 -2.46
N LEU A 117 -6.69 10.14 -3.40
CA LEU A 117 -8.09 10.07 -3.83
C LEU A 117 -8.73 8.70 -3.53
N GLY A 118 -7.92 7.65 -3.40
CA GLY A 118 -8.41 6.28 -3.37
C GLY A 118 -9.34 5.97 -2.20
N ARG A 119 -9.08 6.52 -1.01
CA ARG A 119 -9.86 6.22 0.20
C ARG A 119 -11.37 6.42 -0.01
N ALA A 120 -11.78 7.56 -0.51
CA ALA A 120 -13.19 7.86 -0.77
C ALA A 120 -13.76 6.97 -1.88
N LEU A 121 -12.94 6.58 -2.84
CA LEU A 121 -13.33 5.79 -4.01
C LEU A 121 -13.23 4.26 -3.77
N GLY A 122 -12.91 3.82 -2.54
CA GLY A 122 -12.75 2.41 -2.19
C GLY A 122 -11.48 1.76 -2.74
N ILE A 123 -10.43 2.54 -3.05
CA ILE A 123 -9.14 2.07 -3.52
C ILE A 123 -8.10 2.36 -2.44
N HIS A 124 -7.48 1.32 -1.90
CA HIS A 124 -6.56 1.40 -0.78
C HIS A 124 -5.14 1.06 -1.20
N LEU A 125 -4.16 1.70 -0.56
CA LEU A 125 -2.75 1.46 -0.78
C LEU A 125 -2.13 0.90 0.50
N LEU A 126 -1.47 -0.26 0.39
CA LEU A 126 -0.67 -0.87 1.43
C LEU A 126 0.77 -0.90 0.96
N VAL A 127 1.64 -0.25 1.71
CA VAL A 127 3.06 -0.08 1.38
C VAL A 127 3.87 -0.74 2.48
N ALA A 128 4.67 -1.72 2.15
CA ALA A 128 5.53 -2.43 3.09
C ALA A 128 7.01 -2.28 2.73
N THR A 129 7.87 -2.31 3.73
CA THR A 129 9.33 -2.39 3.58
C THR A 129 9.94 -3.08 4.78
N GLN A 130 10.96 -3.89 4.54
CA GLN A 130 11.79 -4.50 5.57
C GLN A 130 13.00 -3.61 5.91
N ARG A 131 13.30 -2.63 5.07
CA ARG A 131 14.42 -1.68 5.24
C ARG A 131 13.91 -0.25 5.23
N PRO A 132 13.43 0.25 6.37
CA PRO A 132 12.94 1.61 6.46
C PRO A 132 14.11 2.60 6.44
N ASP A 133 14.47 3.03 5.24
CA ASP A 133 15.39 4.13 4.99
C ASP A 133 14.66 5.31 4.33
N VAL A 134 15.32 6.45 4.22
CA VAL A 134 14.73 7.69 3.68
C VAL A 134 14.31 7.53 2.22
N GLY A 135 14.92 6.61 1.47
CA GLY A 135 14.62 6.32 0.06
C GLY A 135 13.48 5.32 -0.13
N SER A 136 13.23 4.45 0.86
CA SER A 136 12.27 3.35 0.74
C SER A 136 10.82 3.81 0.65
N VAL A 137 10.47 4.91 1.35
CA VAL A 137 9.13 5.51 1.28
C VAL A 137 9.28 7.03 1.16
N PRO A 138 9.09 7.61 -0.03
CA PRO A 138 9.15 9.05 -0.23
C PRO A 138 8.22 9.80 0.73
N GLY A 139 8.70 10.91 1.32
CA GLY A 139 7.94 11.68 2.30
C GLY A 139 6.58 12.16 1.78
N SER A 140 6.47 12.46 0.49
CA SER A 140 5.21 12.81 -0.17
C SER A 140 4.21 11.65 -0.17
N LEU A 141 4.67 10.40 -0.34
CA LEU A 141 3.83 9.21 -0.27
C LEU A 141 3.46 8.90 1.18
N LYS A 142 4.44 8.95 2.09
CA LYS A 142 4.19 8.76 3.53
C LYS A 142 3.11 9.71 4.08
N ALA A 143 3.07 10.95 3.59
CA ALA A 143 2.06 11.94 3.97
C ALA A 143 0.62 11.61 3.51
N GLN A 144 0.45 10.66 2.60
CA GLN A 144 -0.86 10.17 2.16
C GLN A 144 -1.29 8.88 2.88
N LEU A 145 -0.43 8.32 3.73
CA LEU A 145 -0.66 7.07 4.46
C LEU A 145 -0.98 7.39 5.93
N ASP A 146 -2.27 7.40 6.27
CA ASP A 146 -2.74 7.73 7.62
C ASP A 146 -2.45 6.64 8.64
N GLY A 147 -2.55 5.37 8.23
CA GLY A 147 -2.28 4.21 9.08
C GLY A 147 -0.83 3.76 8.94
N ARG A 148 -0.12 3.59 10.04
CA ARG A 148 1.26 3.10 10.06
C ARG A 148 1.40 1.96 11.05
N ILE A 149 2.12 0.92 10.62
CA ILE A 149 2.41 -0.27 11.43
C ILE A 149 3.92 -0.47 11.42
N CYS A 150 4.54 -0.53 12.59
CA CYS A 150 5.97 -0.74 12.71
C CYS A 150 6.28 -1.82 13.74
N GLY A 151 7.07 -2.83 13.36
CA GLY A 151 7.66 -3.78 14.29
C GLY A 151 8.88 -3.20 15.01
N HIS A 152 9.53 -4.01 15.86
CA HIS A 152 10.81 -3.62 16.47
C HIS A 152 11.82 -3.24 15.40
N THR A 153 12.49 -2.10 15.57
CA THR A 153 13.59 -1.63 14.72
C THR A 153 14.91 -1.67 15.50
N ALA A 154 16.01 -1.97 14.80
CA ALA A 154 17.35 -2.06 15.41
C ALA A 154 17.84 -0.70 15.94
N ASP A 155 17.37 0.40 15.39
CA ASP A 155 17.76 1.76 15.72
C ASP A 155 16.59 2.73 15.66
N ALA A 156 16.78 3.92 16.28
CA ALA A 156 15.76 4.95 16.32
C ALA A 156 15.52 5.60 14.95
N GLN A 157 16.54 5.64 14.06
CA GLN A 157 16.40 6.26 12.75
C GLN A 157 15.43 5.49 11.86
N SER A 158 15.51 4.16 11.85
CA SER A 158 14.57 3.28 11.16
C SER A 158 13.13 3.47 11.67
N SER A 159 12.96 3.63 12.99
CA SER A 159 11.66 3.95 13.59
C SER A 159 11.14 5.31 13.12
N ILE A 160 11.98 6.35 13.08
CA ILE A 160 11.62 7.70 12.65
C ILE A 160 11.12 7.70 11.19
N VAL A 161 11.72 6.89 10.32
CA VAL A 161 11.28 6.80 8.92
C VAL A 161 9.80 6.40 8.84
N ILE A 162 9.32 5.51 9.69
CA ILE A 162 7.95 5.00 9.65
C ILE A 162 7.02 5.79 10.59
N LEU A 163 7.43 5.96 11.86
CA LEU A 163 6.57 6.50 12.92
C LEU A 163 6.79 7.99 13.22
N ASP A 164 7.76 8.65 12.58
CA ASP A 164 8.20 10.03 12.90
C ASP A 164 8.82 10.18 14.30
N ASP A 165 9.04 9.07 15.03
CA ASP A 165 9.73 9.04 16.32
C ASP A 165 10.48 7.71 16.54
N GLY A 166 11.22 7.61 17.64
CA GLY A 166 12.06 6.44 17.99
C GLY A 166 11.33 5.35 18.78
N SER A 167 9.99 5.30 18.81
CA SER A 167 9.22 4.39 19.69
C SER A 167 9.41 2.92 19.34
N ALA A 168 9.52 2.58 18.04
CA ALA A 168 9.68 1.19 17.60
C ALA A 168 11.05 0.60 18.00
N ALA A 169 12.09 1.41 18.17
CA ALA A 169 13.37 0.95 18.67
C ALA A 169 13.32 0.54 20.16
N LYS A 170 12.34 1.02 20.89
CA LYS A 170 12.11 0.67 22.31
C LYS A 170 11.14 -0.51 22.48
N LEU A 171 10.46 -0.91 21.39
CA LEU A 171 9.55 -2.05 21.42
C LEU A 171 10.35 -3.34 21.69
N PRO A 172 9.91 -4.25 22.57
CA PRO A 172 10.57 -5.54 22.72
C PRO A 172 10.62 -6.31 21.39
N ALA A 173 11.76 -6.94 21.10
CA ALA A 173 11.99 -7.74 19.90
C ALA A 173 11.23 -9.09 19.96
N ILE A 174 9.91 -9.02 20.07
CA ILE A 174 9.01 -10.18 20.12
C ILE A 174 8.37 -10.34 18.74
N PRO A 175 8.50 -11.51 18.08
CA PRO A 175 7.88 -11.75 16.78
C PRO A 175 6.38 -11.45 16.80
N GLY A 176 5.91 -10.71 15.80
CA GLY A 176 4.50 -10.32 15.68
C GLY A 176 4.07 -9.16 16.57
N ARG A 177 5.00 -8.54 17.32
CA ARG A 177 4.69 -7.33 18.09
C ARG A 177 4.90 -6.08 17.23
N PHE A 178 3.88 -5.21 17.21
CA PHE A 178 3.88 -3.99 16.40
C PHE A 178 3.32 -2.81 17.19
N ILE A 179 3.73 -1.63 16.78
CA ILE A 179 3.05 -0.36 17.07
C ILE A 179 2.16 -0.04 15.87
N ILE A 180 0.89 0.21 16.12
CA ILE A 180 -0.04 0.78 15.14
C ILE A 180 -0.22 2.25 15.51
N ARG A 181 -0.01 3.13 14.55
CA ARG A 181 -0.32 4.56 14.63
C ARG A 181 -1.40 4.88 13.62
N ASN A 182 -2.54 5.32 14.12
CA ASN A 182 -3.63 5.82 13.30
C ASN A 182 -3.53 7.34 13.16
N GLY A 183 -4.15 7.92 12.13
CA GLY A 183 -4.15 9.37 11.89
C GLY A 183 -4.69 10.23 13.04
N SER A 184 -5.32 9.63 14.06
CA SER A 184 -5.72 10.29 15.31
C SER A 184 -4.57 10.53 16.30
N GLY A 185 -3.36 10.05 15.99
CA GLY A 185 -2.15 10.28 16.79
C GLY A 185 -2.00 9.42 18.05
N SER A 186 -2.88 8.45 18.28
CA SER A 186 -2.71 7.48 19.37
C SER A 186 -1.97 6.24 18.88
N ASP A 187 -0.94 5.84 19.63
CA ASP A 187 -0.22 4.59 19.38
C ASP A 187 -0.88 3.44 20.14
N GLU A 188 -1.04 2.32 19.48
CA GLU A 188 -1.48 1.07 20.08
C GLU A 188 -0.43 -0.01 19.86
N ILE A 189 -0.07 -0.73 20.92
CA ILE A 189 0.81 -1.89 20.83
C ILE A 189 -0.06 -3.12 20.65
N ILE A 190 0.16 -3.85 19.56
CA ILE A 190 -0.56 -5.07 19.25
C ILE A 190 0.37 -6.28 19.20
N GLN A 191 -0.22 -7.46 19.37
CA GLN A 191 0.38 -8.76 19.13
C GLN A 191 -0.36 -9.44 17.97
N ALA A 192 0.26 -9.55 16.80
CA ALA A 192 -0.30 -10.28 15.69
C ALA A 192 -0.37 -11.78 16.00
N TYR A 193 -1.44 -12.43 15.56
CA TYR A 193 -1.56 -13.88 15.67
C TYR A 193 -0.53 -14.60 14.78
N TYR A 194 0.02 -15.71 15.29
CA TYR A 194 0.80 -16.59 14.48
C TYR A 194 -0.12 -17.45 13.61
N TYR A 195 0.07 -17.40 12.30
CA TYR A 195 -0.69 -18.19 11.35
C TYR A 195 0.16 -19.38 10.88
N HIS A 196 -0.28 -20.59 11.16
CA HIS A 196 0.25 -21.79 10.53
C HIS A 196 -0.50 -21.99 9.21
N GLN A 197 0.24 -22.06 8.10
CA GLN A 197 -0.28 -22.58 6.84
C GLN A 197 -0.48 -24.08 6.92
#